data_19e12784e215cb7d7d25768f6e2d12f5
#
_entry.id   19e12784e215cb7d7d25768f6e2d12f5
#
_cell.length_a   1.000
_cell.length_b   1.000
_cell.length_c   1.000
_cell.angle_alpha   90.00
_cell.angle_beta   90.00
_cell.angle_gamma   90.00
#
_symmetry.space_group_name_H-M   'P 1'
#
loop_
_entity.id
_entity.type
_entity.pdbx_description
1 polymer ?
#
loop_
_entity_poly.entity_id
_entity_poly.type
_entity_poly.pdbx_seq_one_letter_code
_entity_poly.pdbx_strand_id
1 'polypeptide(L)'
;MVEKIKVALVGRGNCFSGLIQGIEYYNQNPSQEVIGIIHAKLCDYTIHDIDFVAGFDVGENKIGKSLNEAIYEYPNMVDWIPKETMPKTDAKIYESPALDGVGIWVENRVKPIKSGKKIEELEKEIKDILKQTGVEIIVSYLPVGSEQATKFWAQVCLDTNIAFVNCMPAFIASNKEWAQKFTEKNIPVVGDDIKGQVGATIVHRTLARLCNDRGTKIEKTYQINVGGNTDFLNMKEQARLVSKRISKTESVQSQLDVPLDDDKIYVGPSDFIPFLANTKLMFMRIEGRQWANIPYNMEVRLEVDDKANSAGIVIDAVRLAKIALDRGLGGPIISASAYLMKHPIEQMSDPDAKTA
;
A
#
# COMPACT_ATOMS: atom_id res chain seq x y z
N MET A 1 -26.64 2.51 14.10
CA MET A 1 -25.56 2.97 13.22
C MET A 1 -24.34 2.17 13.62
N VAL A 2 -23.59 1.68 12.66
CA VAL A 2 -22.31 0.99 12.92
C VAL A 2 -21.33 2.03 13.48
N GLU A 3 -20.51 1.64 14.45
CA GLU A 3 -19.45 2.51 14.95
C GLU A 3 -18.40 2.71 13.86
N LYS A 4 -17.91 3.94 13.67
CA LYS A 4 -16.92 4.24 12.64
C LYS A 4 -15.58 3.60 12.95
N ILE A 5 -14.90 3.13 11.92
CA ILE A 5 -13.56 2.55 12.00
C ILE A 5 -12.56 3.68 12.17
N LYS A 6 -11.93 3.79 13.34
CA LYS A 6 -10.96 4.84 13.64
C LYS A 6 -9.57 4.44 13.13
N VAL A 7 -9.08 5.17 12.14
CA VAL A 7 -7.85 4.85 11.41
C VAL A 7 -6.80 5.93 11.64
N ALA A 8 -5.58 5.52 11.95
CA ALA A 8 -4.41 6.39 11.88
C ALA A 8 -3.58 6.08 10.63
N LEU A 9 -2.98 7.12 10.08
CA LEU A 9 -2.24 7.09 8.84
C LEU A 9 -0.76 7.40 9.07
N VAL A 10 0.15 6.57 8.54
CA VAL A 10 1.61 6.73 8.66
C VAL A 10 2.26 6.92 7.29
N GLY A 11 3.08 7.99 7.13
CA GLY A 11 3.73 8.31 5.86
C GLY A 11 2.79 9.02 4.87
N ARG A 12 2.63 10.34 4.99
CA ARG A 12 1.55 11.11 4.37
C ARG A 12 1.89 11.70 3.01
N GLY A 13 2.18 10.82 2.06
CA GLY A 13 2.38 11.16 0.66
C GLY A 13 1.07 11.17 -0.16
N ASN A 14 1.24 11.09 -1.49
CA ASN A 14 0.15 11.05 -2.45
C ASN A 14 -0.85 9.92 -2.23
N CYS A 15 -0.44 8.75 -1.69
CA CYS A 15 -1.34 7.64 -1.44
C CYS A 15 -2.45 8.02 -0.44
N PHE A 16 -2.10 8.71 0.65
CA PHE A 16 -3.10 9.20 1.59
C PHE A 16 -3.93 10.34 1.07
N SER A 17 -3.29 11.24 0.32
CA SER A 17 -4.02 12.31 -0.35
C SER A 17 -5.13 11.73 -1.22
N GLY A 18 -4.81 10.73 -2.05
CA GLY A 18 -5.80 10.06 -2.89
C GLY A 18 -6.86 9.28 -2.09
N LEU A 19 -6.47 8.61 -1.00
CA LEU A 19 -7.40 7.86 -0.15
C LEU A 19 -8.45 8.78 0.49
N ILE A 20 -8.02 9.88 1.10
CA ILE A 20 -8.92 10.84 1.76
C ILE A 20 -9.79 11.57 0.73
N GLN A 21 -9.19 12.06 -0.36
CA GLN A 21 -9.93 12.75 -1.40
C GLN A 21 -10.92 11.83 -2.12
N GLY A 22 -10.58 10.54 -2.30
CA GLY A 22 -11.48 9.57 -2.90
C GLY A 22 -12.72 9.30 -2.05
N ILE A 23 -12.59 9.16 -0.73
CA ILE A 23 -13.75 9.03 0.18
C ILE A 23 -14.59 10.30 0.12
N GLU A 24 -13.95 11.49 0.18
CA GLU A 24 -14.68 12.75 0.13
C GLU A 24 -15.39 12.97 -1.21
N TYR A 25 -14.80 12.51 -2.33
CA TYR A 25 -15.46 12.51 -3.63
C TYR A 25 -16.81 11.80 -3.58
N TYR A 26 -16.89 10.63 -2.97
CA TYR A 26 -18.15 9.89 -2.82
C TYR A 26 -19.09 10.51 -1.77
N ASN A 27 -18.57 11.18 -0.75
CA ASN A 27 -19.38 11.94 0.21
C ASN A 27 -20.10 13.13 -0.48
N GLN A 28 -19.39 13.82 -1.38
CA GLN A 28 -19.97 14.92 -2.17
C GLN A 28 -20.87 14.45 -3.33
N ASN A 29 -20.75 13.18 -3.73
CA ASN A 29 -21.49 12.59 -4.85
C ASN A 29 -22.23 11.30 -4.43
N PRO A 30 -23.17 11.37 -3.46
CA PRO A 30 -23.77 10.17 -2.83
C PRO A 30 -24.66 9.33 -3.76
N SER A 31 -25.04 9.87 -4.91
CA SER A 31 -25.80 9.14 -5.95
C SER A 31 -24.90 8.32 -6.89
N GLN A 32 -23.59 8.52 -6.85
CA GLN A 32 -22.67 7.77 -7.69
C GLN A 32 -22.37 6.38 -7.10
N GLU A 33 -22.29 5.40 -7.99
CA GLU A 33 -21.80 4.08 -7.62
C GLU A 33 -20.33 4.16 -7.16
N VAL A 34 -20.03 3.53 -6.03
CA VAL A 34 -18.65 3.44 -5.53
C VAL A 34 -17.91 2.37 -6.33
N ILE A 35 -17.00 2.79 -7.19
CA ILE A 35 -16.16 1.90 -8.01
C ILE A 35 -14.77 1.75 -7.39
N GLY A 36 -14.07 0.70 -7.77
CA GLY A 36 -12.69 0.48 -7.36
C GLY A 36 -12.53 -0.11 -5.95
N ILE A 37 -13.56 -0.78 -5.43
CA ILE A 37 -13.55 -1.59 -4.21
C ILE A 37 -14.15 -2.96 -4.51
N ILE A 38 -13.86 -3.97 -3.68
CA ILE A 38 -14.36 -5.33 -3.91
C ILE A 38 -15.89 -5.36 -3.78
N HIS A 39 -16.41 -4.76 -2.70
CA HIS A 39 -17.83 -4.67 -2.41
C HIS A 39 -18.20 -3.30 -1.84
N ALA A 40 -19.29 -2.71 -2.31
CA ALA A 40 -19.80 -1.43 -1.78
C ALA A 40 -20.06 -1.53 -0.26
N LYS A 41 -20.60 -2.64 0.19
CA LYS A 41 -20.74 -2.99 1.60
C LYS A 41 -20.04 -4.32 1.88
N LEU A 42 -19.18 -4.37 2.89
CA LEU A 42 -18.45 -5.56 3.32
C LEU A 42 -18.84 -5.85 4.78
N CYS A 43 -19.61 -6.92 5.01
CA CYS A 43 -20.37 -7.12 6.26
C CYS A 43 -21.24 -5.89 6.54
N ASP A 44 -20.93 -5.16 7.61
CA ASP A 44 -21.68 -3.94 7.97
C ASP A 44 -20.98 -2.65 7.56
N TYR A 45 -19.78 -2.72 6.99
CA TYR A 45 -18.94 -1.57 6.70
C TYR A 45 -18.98 -1.13 5.24
N THR A 46 -19.16 0.18 5.03
CA THR A 46 -19.03 0.90 3.77
C THR A 46 -17.76 1.78 3.79
N ILE A 47 -17.48 2.52 2.71
CA ILE A 47 -16.40 3.51 2.68
C ILE A 47 -16.65 4.67 3.65
N HIS A 48 -17.94 4.99 3.90
CA HIS A 48 -18.34 6.11 4.75
C HIS A 48 -18.16 5.83 6.25
N ASP A 49 -17.88 4.58 6.62
CA ASP A 49 -17.67 4.19 8.02
C ASP A 49 -16.20 4.33 8.44
N ILE A 50 -15.30 4.70 7.52
CA ILE A 50 -13.88 4.96 7.81
C ILE A 50 -13.72 6.40 8.29
N ASP A 51 -13.09 6.56 9.46
CA ASP A 51 -12.78 7.85 10.09
C ASP A 51 -11.28 7.98 10.34
N PHE A 52 -10.65 8.95 9.68
CA PHE A 52 -9.23 9.21 9.85
C PHE A 52 -9.02 10.18 11.01
N VAL A 53 -8.59 9.67 12.16
CA VAL A 53 -8.54 10.42 13.42
C VAL A 53 -7.14 10.94 13.78
N ALA A 54 -6.09 10.44 13.15
CA ALA A 54 -4.70 10.90 13.33
C ALA A 54 -3.85 10.62 12.10
N GLY A 55 -2.81 11.41 11.91
CA GLY A 55 -1.78 11.15 10.90
C GLY A 55 -0.39 11.37 11.47
N PHE A 56 0.59 10.61 10.97
CA PHE A 56 1.99 10.70 11.40
C PHE A 56 2.89 10.90 10.18
N ASP A 57 3.76 11.90 10.24
CA ASP A 57 4.69 12.25 9.15
C ASP A 57 6.02 12.74 9.75
N VAL A 58 7.03 12.84 8.90
CA VAL A 58 8.33 13.41 9.23
C VAL A 58 8.49 14.84 8.70
N GLY A 59 7.66 15.25 7.74
CA GLY A 59 7.79 16.51 7.01
C GLY A 59 7.39 17.73 7.84
N GLU A 60 8.34 18.68 8.03
CA GLU A 60 8.16 19.91 8.81
C GLU A 60 6.97 20.75 8.35
N ASN A 61 6.64 20.72 7.03
CA ASN A 61 5.55 21.51 6.46
C ASN A 61 4.15 20.92 6.70
N LYS A 62 4.05 19.69 7.22
CA LYS A 62 2.78 19.01 7.47
C LYS A 62 2.44 18.86 8.94
N ILE A 63 3.45 18.70 9.79
CA ILE A 63 3.27 18.47 11.22
C ILE A 63 2.53 19.66 11.86
N GLY A 64 1.55 19.37 12.71
CA GLY A 64 0.69 20.35 13.36
C GLY A 64 -0.52 20.82 12.55
N LYS A 65 -0.54 20.62 11.24
CA LYS A 65 -1.70 20.94 10.39
C LYS A 65 -2.82 19.93 10.59
N SER A 66 -4.04 20.32 10.22
CA SER A 66 -5.14 19.37 10.11
C SER A 66 -4.86 18.37 8.99
N LEU A 67 -5.44 17.20 9.10
CA LEU A 67 -5.27 16.11 8.16
C LEU A 67 -5.66 16.53 6.74
N ASN A 68 -6.80 17.22 6.61
CA ASN A 68 -7.35 17.66 5.32
C ASN A 68 -6.60 18.85 4.70
N GLU A 69 -5.85 19.63 5.47
CA GLU A 69 -4.94 20.64 4.94
C GLU A 69 -3.61 20.04 4.48
N ALA A 70 -3.07 19.12 5.26
CA ALA A 70 -1.76 18.54 5.00
C ALA A 70 -1.69 17.64 3.77
N ILE A 71 -2.82 17.06 3.31
CA ILE A 71 -2.85 16.26 2.07
C ILE A 71 -2.57 17.08 0.80
N TYR A 72 -2.72 18.40 0.85
CA TYR A 72 -2.38 19.30 -0.27
C TYR A 72 -0.97 19.90 -0.17
N GLU A 73 -0.26 19.64 0.92
CA GLU A 73 1.08 20.18 1.09
C GLU A 73 2.10 19.46 0.20
N TYR A 74 3.04 20.26 -0.32
CA TYR A 74 4.15 19.72 -1.12
C TYR A 74 4.89 18.59 -0.35
N PRO A 75 5.29 17.50 -0.98
CA PRO A 75 5.30 17.24 -2.43
C PRO A 75 4.06 16.48 -2.95
N ASN A 76 2.93 16.51 -2.24
CA ASN A 76 1.69 15.89 -2.71
C ASN A 76 1.17 16.62 -3.96
N MET A 77 0.57 15.86 -4.87
CA MET A 77 0.11 16.33 -6.18
C MET A 77 -1.25 15.76 -6.58
N VAL A 78 -1.97 15.15 -5.64
CA VAL A 78 -3.35 14.71 -5.86
C VAL A 78 -4.28 15.88 -5.62
N ASP A 79 -5.14 16.16 -6.59
CA ASP A 79 -6.02 17.33 -6.65
C ASP A 79 -7.44 16.99 -7.18
N TRP A 80 -7.95 15.80 -6.79
CA TRP A 80 -9.28 15.35 -7.25
C TRP A 80 -10.42 16.15 -6.64
N ILE A 81 -10.21 16.68 -5.43
CA ILE A 81 -11.14 17.57 -4.72
C ILE A 81 -10.45 18.92 -4.52
N PRO A 82 -11.05 20.06 -4.91
CA PRO A 82 -10.49 21.38 -4.61
C PRO A 82 -10.30 21.58 -3.10
N LYS A 83 -9.16 22.15 -2.70
CA LYS A 83 -8.84 22.35 -1.27
C LYS A 83 -9.92 23.14 -0.53
N GLU A 84 -10.56 24.07 -1.20
CA GLU A 84 -11.59 24.96 -0.66
C GLU A 84 -12.90 24.22 -0.33
N THR A 85 -13.16 23.09 -1.00
CA THR A 85 -14.36 22.28 -0.79
C THR A 85 -14.12 21.11 0.16
N MET A 86 -12.86 20.90 0.56
CA MET A 86 -12.53 19.85 1.49
C MET A 86 -13.03 20.18 2.91
N PRO A 87 -13.80 19.31 3.57
CA PRO A 87 -14.34 19.60 4.89
C PRO A 87 -13.21 19.79 5.93
N LYS A 88 -13.49 20.60 6.93
CA LYS A 88 -12.58 20.76 8.08
C LYS A 88 -12.60 19.50 8.94
N THR A 89 -11.45 19.18 9.53
CA THR A 89 -11.30 18.09 10.49
C THR A 89 -10.39 18.52 11.65
N ASP A 90 -10.68 18.00 12.84
CA ASP A 90 -9.83 18.18 14.03
C ASP A 90 -8.67 17.18 14.07
N ALA A 91 -8.70 16.15 13.22
CA ALA A 91 -7.61 15.19 13.08
C ALA A 91 -6.34 15.88 12.60
N LYS A 92 -5.25 15.69 13.33
CA LYS A 92 -3.97 16.38 13.09
C LYS A 92 -2.86 15.45 12.65
N ILE A 93 -1.81 16.10 12.11
CA ILE A 93 -0.55 15.45 11.78
C ILE A 93 0.40 15.60 12.95
N TYR A 94 0.91 14.50 13.40
CA TYR A 94 1.90 14.41 14.46
C TYR A 94 3.25 13.97 13.93
N GLU A 95 4.31 14.26 14.69
CA GLU A 95 5.67 13.88 14.36
C GLU A 95 5.85 12.36 14.48
N SER A 96 6.54 11.78 13.48
CA SER A 96 7.03 10.41 13.47
C SER A 96 8.56 10.41 13.42
N PRO A 97 9.25 9.45 14.05
CA PRO A 97 10.69 9.32 13.88
C PRO A 97 11.02 9.01 12.42
N ALA A 98 11.98 9.74 11.85
CA ALA A 98 12.35 9.61 10.45
C ALA A 98 13.01 8.26 10.13
N LEU A 99 13.90 7.81 11.03
CA LEU A 99 14.68 6.58 10.86
C LEU A 99 15.28 6.47 9.44
N ASP A 100 14.96 5.39 8.72
CA ASP A 100 15.32 5.16 7.31
C ASP A 100 14.23 5.62 6.32
N GLY A 101 13.25 6.41 6.78
CA GLY A 101 12.07 6.82 5.99
C GLY A 101 12.34 7.82 4.87
N VAL A 102 13.50 8.49 4.84
CA VAL A 102 13.83 9.50 3.82
C VAL A 102 15.04 9.04 3.02
N GLY A 103 14.85 8.79 1.72
CA GLY A 103 15.93 8.43 0.81
C GLY A 103 16.67 9.66 0.26
N ILE A 104 17.91 9.49 -0.18
CA ILE A 104 18.79 10.57 -0.64
C ILE A 104 18.23 11.37 -1.82
N TRP A 105 17.44 10.75 -2.69
CA TRP A 105 16.85 11.42 -3.86
C TRP A 105 15.65 12.32 -3.52
N VAL A 106 15.09 12.19 -2.30
CA VAL A 106 13.92 12.96 -1.87
C VAL A 106 14.19 13.96 -0.76
N GLU A 107 15.42 14.03 -0.23
CA GLU A 107 15.83 14.95 0.86
C GLU A 107 15.50 16.42 0.57
N ASN A 108 15.60 16.86 -0.68
CA ASN A 108 15.27 18.22 -1.09
C ASN A 108 13.76 18.49 -1.20
N ARG A 109 12.93 17.43 -1.18
CA ARG A 109 11.47 17.53 -1.29
C ARG A 109 10.77 17.28 0.04
N VAL A 110 11.34 16.44 0.88
CA VAL A 110 10.80 16.08 2.20
C VAL A 110 11.86 16.45 3.24
N LYS A 111 11.61 17.52 3.99
CA LYS A 111 12.50 17.97 5.06
C LYS A 111 11.97 17.45 6.39
N PRO A 112 12.68 16.51 7.05
CA PRO A 112 12.29 16.06 8.37
C PRO A 112 12.35 17.21 9.38
N ILE A 113 11.35 17.28 10.26
CA ILE A 113 11.33 18.23 11.34
C ILE A 113 12.52 17.98 12.29
N LYS A 114 13.12 19.04 12.78
CA LYS A 114 14.22 18.98 13.74
C LYS A 114 13.73 19.39 15.15
N SER A 115 12.84 18.57 15.72
CA SER A 115 12.29 18.82 17.05
C SER A 115 13.31 18.63 18.18
N GLY A 116 14.37 17.86 17.94
CA GLY A 116 15.35 17.48 18.95
C GLY A 116 14.88 16.37 19.90
N LYS A 117 13.66 15.84 19.71
CA LYS A 117 13.12 14.76 20.53
C LYS A 117 13.85 13.43 20.24
N LYS A 118 14.04 12.64 21.29
CA LYS A 118 14.56 11.27 21.17
C LYS A 118 13.46 10.33 20.67
N ILE A 119 13.87 9.18 20.12
CA ILE A 119 12.92 8.17 19.59
C ILE A 119 11.98 7.69 20.69
N GLU A 120 12.48 7.48 21.90
CA GLU A 120 11.69 7.00 23.05
C GLU A 120 10.63 8.05 23.49
N GLU A 121 10.95 9.32 23.36
CA GLU A 121 10.01 10.43 23.66
C GLU A 121 8.89 10.46 22.59
N LEU A 122 9.26 10.37 21.32
CA LEU A 122 8.31 10.32 20.22
C LEU A 122 7.43 9.06 20.30
N GLU A 123 8.00 7.91 20.62
CA GLU A 123 7.26 6.67 20.77
C GLU A 123 6.19 6.78 21.87
N LYS A 124 6.54 7.38 23.01
CA LYS A 124 5.59 7.64 24.09
C LYS A 124 4.47 8.57 23.64
N GLU A 125 4.81 9.71 23.03
CA GLU A 125 3.83 10.67 22.51
C GLU A 125 2.89 10.01 21.49
N ILE A 126 3.42 9.20 20.56
CA ILE A 126 2.65 8.46 19.58
C ILE A 126 1.65 7.54 20.28
N LYS A 127 2.09 6.73 21.25
CA LYS A 127 1.21 5.81 21.99
C LYS A 127 0.11 6.56 22.75
N ASP A 128 0.43 7.70 23.36
CA ASP A 128 -0.54 8.55 24.04
C ASP A 128 -1.59 9.13 23.07
N ILE A 129 -1.17 9.61 21.89
CA ILE A 129 -2.07 10.11 20.83
C ILE A 129 -2.98 9.00 20.34
N LEU A 130 -2.45 7.80 20.01
CA LEU A 130 -3.23 6.66 19.55
C LEU A 130 -4.32 6.27 20.55
N LYS A 131 -3.98 6.28 21.84
CA LYS A 131 -4.92 6.02 22.91
C LYS A 131 -6.00 7.10 23.04
N GLN A 132 -5.61 8.38 22.98
CA GLN A 132 -6.53 9.53 23.09
C GLN A 132 -7.52 9.59 21.92
N THR A 133 -7.08 9.27 20.72
CA THR A 133 -7.90 9.27 19.50
C THR A 133 -8.70 7.99 19.33
N GLY A 134 -8.40 6.93 20.09
CA GLY A 134 -9.10 5.66 20.05
C GLY A 134 -8.87 4.90 18.74
N VAL A 135 -7.68 5.02 18.15
CA VAL A 135 -7.31 4.33 16.90
C VAL A 135 -7.45 2.82 17.04
N GLU A 136 -8.09 2.20 16.05
CA GLU A 136 -8.26 0.74 15.96
C GLU A 136 -7.32 0.11 14.91
N ILE A 137 -6.98 0.86 13.87
CA ILE A 137 -6.18 0.38 12.75
C ILE A 137 -5.13 1.44 12.36
N ILE A 138 -3.88 1.02 12.21
CA ILE A 138 -2.84 1.84 11.60
C ILE A 138 -2.61 1.36 10.17
N VAL A 139 -2.65 2.30 9.20
CA VAL A 139 -2.27 2.06 7.82
C VAL A 139 -0.92 2.71 7.53
N SER A 140 0.05 1.91 7.07
CA SER A 140 1.40 2.36 6.74
C SER A 140 1.61 2.50 5.23
N TYR A 141 1.98 3.72 4.81
CA TYR A 141 2.41 4.08 3.46
C TYR A 141 3.77 4.79 3.48
N LEU A 142 4.69 4.28 4.27
CA LEU A 142 6.06 4.78 4.33
C LEU A 142 6.74 4.65 2.94
N PRO A 143 7.79 5.42 2.66
CA PRO A 143 8.53 5.26 1.40
C PRO A 143 9.17 3.88 1.26
N VAL A 144 9.31 3.39 0.03
CA VAL A 144 10.04 2.14 -0.26
C VAL A 144 11.44 2.18 0.35
N GLY A 145 11.83 1.10 1.03
CA GLY A 145 13.11 0.98 1.74
C GLY A 145 13.09 1.50 3.18
N SER A 146 11.92 1.82 3.74
CA SER A 146 11.74 2.22 5.14
C SER A 146 11.56 1.00 6.05
N GLU A 147 12.55 0.13 6.10
CA GLU A 147 12.49 -1.15 6.84
C GLU A 147 12.43 -0.93 8.36
N GLN A 148 13.30 -0.05 8.89
CA GLN A 148 13.35 0.24 10.33
C GLN A 148 12.11 1.02 10.77
N ALA A 149 11.68 2.00 9.99
CA ALA A 149 10.48 2.76 10.27
C ALA A 149 9.22 1.86 10.26
N THR A 150 9.11 0.91 9.32
CA THR A 150 7.99 -0.03 9.29
C THR A 150 7.99 -0.96 10.52
N LYS A 151 9.16 -1.47 10.92
CA LYS A 151 9.29 -2.30 12.14
C LYS A 151 8.97 -1.51 13.41
N PHE A 152 9.35 -0.24 13.49
CA PHE A 152 8.96 0.65 14.58
C PHE A 152 7.44 0.73 14.70
N TRP A 153 6.72 0.99 13.60
CA TRP A 153 5.26 1.08 13.61
C TRP A 153 4.58 -0.25 13.88
N ALA A 154 5.12 -1.36 13.39
CA ALA A 154 4.64 -2.71 13.74
C ALA A 154 4.78 -2.97 15.26
N GLN A 155 5.88 -2.54 15.89
CA GLN A 155 6.06 -2.67 17.33
C GLN A 155 5.08 -1.76 18.10
N VAL A 156 4.86 -0.52 17.65
CA VAL A 156 3.84 0.38 18.23
C VAL A 156 2.46 -0.27 18.17
N CYS A 157 2.08 -0.90 17.06
CA CYS A 157 0.82 -1.65 16.94
C CYS A 157 0.71 -2.78 17.99
N LEU A 158 1.77 -3.57 18.15
CA LEU A 158 1.83 -4.63 19.14
C LEU A 158 1.70 -4.11 20.57
N ASP A 159 2.33 -2.98 20.88
CA ASP A 159 2.34 -2.39 22.22
C ASP A 159 1.02 -1.70 22.59
N THR A 160 0.27 -1.26 21.58
CA THR A 160 -1.01 -0.55 21.77
C THR A 160 -2.24 -1.40 21.45
N ASN A 161 -2.06 -2.66 21.04
CA ASN A 161 -3.12 -3.59 20.62
C ASN A 161 -3.95 -3.04 19.45
N ILE A 162 -3.30 -2.42 18.46
CA ILE A 162 -3.91 -1.82 17.27
C ILE A 162 -3.60 -2.68 16.05
N ALA A 163 -4.59 -2.93 15.19
CA ALA A 163 -4.40 -3.68 13.95
C ALA A 163 -3.48 -2.93 12.96
N PHE A 164 -2.73 -3.67 12.16
CA PHE A 164 -1.76 -3.10 11.24
C PHE A 164 -2.04 -3.48 9.79
N VAL A 165 -2.18 -2.47 8.92
CA VAL A 165 -2.25 -2.65 7.46
C VAL A 165 -0.95 -2.12 6.86
N ASN A 166 -0.08 -3.04 6.45
CA ASN A 166 1.22 -2.71 5.88
C ASN A 166 1.17 -2.67 4.35
N CYS A 167 1.02 -1.47 3.79
CA CYS A 167 1.00 -1.26 2.35
C CYS A 167 2.41 -1.25 1.71
N MET A 168 3.46 -1.44 2.51
CA MET A 168 4.85 -1.29 2.08
C MET A 168 5.56 -2.64 1.90
N PRO A 169 6.59 -2.71 1.05
CA PRO A 169 7.39 -3.93 0.86
C PRO A 169 8.46 -4.11 1.95
N ALA A 170 8.13 -3.80 3.20
CA ALA A 170 8.91 -4.17 4.36
C ALA A 170 8.16 -5.31 5.06
N PHE A 171 8.77 -6.47 5.15
CA PHE A 171 8.08 -7.71 5.48
C PHE A 171 7.74 -7.81 6.97
N ILE A 172 6.47 -7.65 7.28
CA ILE A 172 5.87 -7.78 8.62
C ILE A 172 4.89 -8.96 8.64
N ALA A 173 3.79 -8.88 7.89
CA ALA A 173 2.77 -9.94 7.88
C ALA A 173 3.31 -11.24 7.29
N SER A 174 4.21 -11.18 6.32
CA SER A 174 4.86 -12.33 5.67
C SER A 174 6.10 -12.85 6.40
N ASN A 175 6.64 -12.11 7.35
CA ASN A 175 7.77 -12.53 8.16
C ASN A 175 7.30 -13.38 9.36
N LYS A 176 7.80 -14.61 9.48
CA LYS A 176 7.36 -15.59 10.49
C LYS A 176 7.46 -15.08 11.93
N GLU A 177 8.52 -14.36 12.29
CA GLU A 177 8.72 -13.86 13.65
C GLU A 177 7.73 -12.75 13.99
N TRP A 178 7.49 -11.81 13.06
CA TRP A 178 6.50 -10.76 13.22
C TRP A 178 5.08 -11.33 13.21
N ALA A 179 4.76 -12.21 12.26
CA ALA A 179 3.48 -12.90 12.18
C ALA A 179 3.14 -13.61 13.49
N GLN A 180 4.11 -14.31 14.09
CA GLN A 180 3.93 -14.97 15.39
C GLN A 180 3.63 -13.96 16.50
N LYS A 181 4.33 -12.82 16.59
CA LYS A 181 4.05 -11.77 17.61
C LYS A 181 2.63 -11.23 17.51
N PHE A 182 2.14 -10.96 16.27
CA PHE A 182 0.76 -10.53 16.05
C PHE A 182 -0.24 -11.62 16.43
N THR A 183 0.05 -12.88 16.14
CA THR A 183 -0.79 -14.02 16.52
C THR A 183 -0.86 -14.20 18.03
N GLU A 184 0.26 -14.15 18.73
CA GLU A 184 0.35 -14.30 20.20
C GLU A 184 -0.42 -13.19 20.92
N LYS A 185 -0.43 -11.98 20.38
CA LYS A 185 -1.19 -10.85 20.92
C LYS A 185 -2.63 -10.78 20.43
N ASN A 186 -3.04 -11.68 19.55
CA ASN A 186 -4.35 -11.71 18.91
C ASN A 186 -4.71 -10.38 18.21
N ILE A 187 -3.74 -9.78 17.50
CA ILE A 187 -3.90 -8.52 16.77
C ILE A 187 -3.87 -8.81 15.28
N PRO A 188 -4.86 -8.36 14.47
CA PRO A 188 -4.84 -8.56 13.02
C PRO A 188 -3.71 -7.80 12.34
N VAL A 189 -3.07 -8.44 11.35
CA VAL A 189 -2.14 -7.78 10.42
C VAL A 189 -2.47 -8.17 8.98
N VAL A 190 -2.55 -7.18 8.09
CA VAL A 190 -2.74 -7.36 6.65
C VAL A 190 -1.52 -6.77 5.94
N GLY A 191 -0.80 -7.54 5.18
CA GLY A 191 0.46 -7.15 4.51
C GLY A 191 0.99 -8.27 3.61
N ASP A 192 2.03 -8.05 2.85
CA ASP A 192 2.84 -6.82 2.70
C ASP A 192 2.84 -6.38 1.23
N ASP A 193 3.12 -5.08 0.97
CA ASP A 193 3.19 -4.47 -0.36
C ASP A 193 1.85 -4.48 -1.11
N ILE A 194 1.07 -3.42 -0.95
CA ILE A 194 -0.28 -3.27 -1.53
C ILE A 194 -0.30 -3.49 -3.05
N LYS A 195 -1.27 -4.25 -3.54
CA LYS A 195 -1.61 -4.35 -4.96
C LYS A 195 -2.34 -3.08 -5.44
N GLY A 196 -2.47 -2.91 -6.74
CA GLY A 196 -3.43 -2.00 -7.34
C GLY A 196 -4.66 -2.77 -7.81
N GLN A 197 -5.69 -2.08 -8.27
CA GLN A 197 -6.89 -2.70 -8.85
C GLN A 197 -6.58 -3.30 -10.22
N VAL A 198 -6.34 -2.45 -11.22
CA VAL A 198 -5.82 -2.84 -12.54
C VAL A 198 -4.42 -2.25 -12.66
N GLY A 199 -3.51 -2.78 -11.86
CA GLY A 199 -2.12 -2.33 -11.79
C GLY A 199 -1.18 -3.25 -12.57
N ALA A 200 0.04 -2.77 -12.75
CA ALA A 200 1.08 -3.48 -13.50
C ALA A 200 1.30 -4.93 -13.00
N THR A 201 1.35 -5.14 -11.69
CA THR A 201 1.52 -6.48 -11.11
C THR A 201 0.30 -7.37 -11.33
N ILE A 202 -0.92 -6.83 -11.19
CA ILE A 202 -2.16 -7.58 -11.42
C ILE A 202 -2.26 -8.02 -12.87
N VAL A 203 -2.02 -7.11 -13.82
CA VAL A 203 -2.05 -7.44 -15.26
C VAL A 203 -1.01 -8.51 -15.59
N HIS A 204 0.22 -8.37 -15.08
CA HIS A 204 1.30 -9.31 -15.35
C HIS A 204 1.00 -10.71 -14.79
N ARG A 205 0.62 -10.80 -13.50
CA ARG A 205 0.32 -12.09 -12.87
C ARG A 205 -0.91 -12.78 -13.50
N THR A 206 -1.94 -12.00 -13.87
CA THR A 206 -3.13 -12.54 -14.52
C THR A 206 -2.82 -13.12 -15.91
N LEU A 207 -1.99 -12.40 -16.69
CA LEU A 207 -1.58 -12.91 -18.02
C LEU A 207 -0.60 -14.08 -17.91
N ALA A 208 0.29 -14.08 -16.90
CA ALA A 208 1.13 -15.23 -16.61
C ALA A 208 0.27 -16.46 -16.26
N ARG A 209 -0.73 -16.30 -15.41
CA ARG A 209 -1.68 -17.35 -15.07
C ARG A 209 -2.49 -17.81 -16.28
N LEU A 210 -2.98 -16.90 -17.12
CA LEU A 210 -3.69 -17.23 -18.35
C LEU A 210 -2.84 -18.12 -19.29
N CYS A 211 -1.57 -17.76 -19.47
CA CYS A 211 -0.65 -18.56 -20.30
C CYS A 211 -0.48 -19.97 -19.71
N ASN A 212 -0.28 -20.07 -18.41
CA ASN A 212 -0.15 -21.34 -17.70
C ASN A 212 -1.41 -22.19 -17.84
N ASP A 213 -2.59 -21.63 -17.56
CA ASP A 213 -3.88 -22.33 -17.63
C ASP A 213 -4.26 -22.76 -19.06
N ARG A 214 -3.72 -22.08 -20.08
CA ARG A 214 -3.92 -22.45 -21.50
C ARG A 214 -2.87 -23.43 -22.03
N GLY A 215 -1.96 -23.92 -21.17
CA GLY A 215 -0.93 -24.89 -21.51
C GLY A 215 0.18 -24.34 -22.42
N THR A 216 0.36 -23.03 -22.45
CA THR A 216 1.50 -22.42 -23.13
C THR A 216 2.67 -22.29 -22.15
N LYS A 217 3.90 -22.33 -22.66
CA LYS A 217 5.09 -22.17 -21.82
C LYS A 217 5.62 -20.75 -21.93
N ILE A 218 5.73 -20.05 -20.82
CA ILE A 218 6.46 -18.80 -20.75
C ILE A 218 7.96 -19.13 -20.64
N GLU A 219 8.77 -18.51 -21.48
CA GLU A 219 10.22 -18.64 -21.47
C GLU A 219 10.93 -17.47 -20.82
N LYS A 220 10.42 -16.27 -21.08
CA LYS A 220 10.96 -15.01 -20.51
C LYS A 220 9.87 -13.99 -20.40
N THR A 221 10.01 -13.10 -19.41
CA THR A 221 9.14 -11.94 -19.27
C THR A 221 9.83 -10.77 -18.60
N TYR A 222 9.41 -9.56 -18.97
CA TYR A 222 9.80 -8.38 -18.23
C TYR A 222 8.61 -7.43 -18.03
N GLN A 223 8.70 -6.64 -16.98
CA GLN A 223 7.82 -5.52 -16.70
C GLN A 223 8.66 -4.32 -16.26
N ILE A 224 8.56 -3.22 -16.97
CA ILE A 224 9.18 -1.95 -16.60
C ILE A 224 8.11 -0.91 -16.33
N ASN A 225 8.38 -0.01 -15.38
CA ASN A 225 7.42 1.00 -14.93
C ASN A 225 8.09 2.36 -14.90
N VAL A 226 7.38 3.38 -15.35
CA VAL A 226 7.83 4.76 -15.32
C VAL A 226 6.75 5.62 -14.68
N GLY A 227 7.12 6.58 -13.85
CA GLY A 227 6.18 7.50 -13.21
C GLY A 227 6.85 8.80 -12.77
N GLY A 228 6.07 9.78 -12.34
CA GLY A 228 6.57 11.13 -12.06
C GLY A 228 6.39 11.59 -10.60
N ASN A 229 5.83 10.77 -9.73
CA ASN A 229 5.63 11.12 -8.34
C ASN A 229 6.86 10.86 -7.46
N THR A 230 6.78 11.30 -6.21
CA THR A 230 7.91 11.21 -5.25
C THR A 230 8.33 9.77 -4.94
N ASP A 231 7.42 8.79 -5.05
CA ASP A 231 7.75 7.37 -4.85
C ASP A 231 8.69 6.87 -5.96
N PHE A 232 8.41 7.22 -7.23
CA PHE A 232 9.30 6.90 -8.35
C PHE A 232 10.67 7.58 -8.22
N LEU A 233 10.71 8.81 -7.71
CA LEU A 233 11.97 9.50 -7.44
C LEU A 233 12.76 8.77 -6.33
N ASN A 234 12.10 8.37 -5.25
CA ASN A 234 12.71 7.61 -4.15
C ASN A 234 13.27 6.26 -4.64
N MET A 235 12.58 5.61 -5.56
CA MET A 235 12.99 4.33 -6.14
C MET A 235 14.21 4.41 -7.07
N LYS A 236 14.75 5.58 -7.36
CA LYS A 236 16.06 5.72 -8.03
C LYS A 236 17.21 5.22 -7.15
N GLU A 237 17.03 5.19 -5.85
CA GLU A 237 17.99 4.64 -4.89
C GLU A 237 17.91 3.10 -4.90
N GLN A 238 18.81 2.46 -5.66
CA GLN A 238 18.77 1.01 -5.88
C GLN A 238 18.88 0.17 -4.60
N ALA A 239 19.61 0.65 -3.59
CA ALA A 239 19.77 -0.02 -2.31
C ALA A 239 18.43 -0.19 -1.56
N ARG A 240 17.46 0.70 -1.80
CA ARG A 240 16.14 0.67 -1.17
C ARG A 240 15.15 -0.30 -1.84
N LEU A 241 15.54 -0.93 -2.97
CA LEU A 241 14.61 -1.72 -3.80
C LEU A 241 14.64 -3.22 -3.53
N VAL A 242 15.46 -3.73 -2.63
CA VAL A 242 15.64 -5.17 -2.42
C VAL A 242 14.31 -5.86 -2.15
N SER A 243 13.61 -5.48 -1.08
CA SER A 243 12.31 -6.08 -0.72
C SER A 243 11.24 -5.83 -1.79
N LYS A 244 11.28 -4.66 -2.46
CA LYS A 244 10.35 -4.33 -3.54
C LYS A 244 10.50 -5.23 -4.77
N ARG A 245 11.73 -5.59 -5.14
CA ARG A 245 12.01 -6.51 -6.24
C ARG A 245 11.53 -7.92 -5.89
N ILE A 246 11.86 -8.41 -4.70
CA ILE A 246 11.39 -9.71 -4.21
C ILE A 246 9.85 -9.77 -4.30
N SER A 247 9.16 -8.84 -3.67
CA SER A 247 7.70 -8.79 -3.63
C SER A 247 7.07 -8.84 -5.02
N LYS A 248 7.56 -8.02 -5.97
CA LYS A 248 7.01 -7.96 -7.32
C LYS A 248 7.30 -9.22 -8.14
N THR A 249 8.52 -9.76 -8.06
CA THR A 249 8.93 -10.94 -8.81
C THR A 249 8.15 -12.17 -8.31
N GLU A 250 8.08 -12.38 -7.01
CA GLU A 250 7.32 -13.49 -6.42
C GLU A 250 5.83 -13.41 -6.75
N SER A 251 5.25 -12.22 -6.77
CA SER A 251 3.84 -12.05 -7.14
C SER A 251 3.53 -12.57 -8.56
N VAL A 252 4.47 -12.52 -9.50
CA VAL A 252 4.32 -13.07 -10.85
C VAL A 252 4.70 -14.55 -10.88
N GLN A 253 5.84 -14.92 -10.30
CA GLN A 253 6.33 -16.30 -10.22
C GLN A 253 5.32 -17.27 -9.59
N SER A 254 4.58 -16.80 -8.58
CA SER A 254 3.54 -17.58 -7.90
C SER A 254 2.37 -18.01 -8.79
N GLN A 255 2.26 -17.47 -10.00
CA GLN A 255 1.21 -17.82 -10.98
C GLN A 255 1.67 -18.87 -12.01
N LEU A 256 2.92 -19.30 -11.92
CA LEU A 256 3.51 -20.28 -12.83
C LEU A 256 3.68 -21.63 -12.10
N ASP A 257 3.31 -22.72 -12.74
CA ASP A 257 3.54 -24.08 -12.21
C ASP A 257 5.05 -24.38 -12.08
N VAL A 258 5.85 -23.83 -13.00
CA VAL A 258 7.31 -23.90 -12.96
C VAL A 258 7.86 -22.48 -12.98
N PRO A 259 8.46 -22.01 -11.89
CA PRO A 259 9.09 -20.69 -11.83
C PRO A 259 10.17 -20.51 -12.89
N LEU A 260 10.31 -19.29 -13.39
CA LEU A 260 11.39 -18.92 -14.31
C LEU A 260 12.69 -18.71 -13.54
N ASP A 261 13.83 -18.98 -14.19
CA ASP A 261 15.14 -18.62 -13.68
C ASP A 261 15.28 -17.10 -13.57
N ASP A 262 16.12 -16.61 -12.67
CA ASP A 262 16.24 -15.18 -12.34
C ASP A 262 16.67 -14.31 -13.53
N ASP A 263 17.41 -14.88 -14.49
CA ASP A 263 17.83 -14.20 -15.72
C ASP A 263 16.73 -14.13 -16.80
N LYS A 264 15.59 -14.81 -16.58
CA LYS A 264 14.47 -14.88 -17.50
C LYS A 264 13.25 -14.04 -17.05
N ILE A 265 13.31 -13.47 -15.88
CA ILE A 265 12.25 -12.60 -15.35
C ILE A 265 12.82 -11.29 -14.82
N TYR A 266 12.23 -10.17 -15.25
CA TYR A 266 12.54 -8.86 -14.69
C TYR A 266 11.28 -8.10 -14.37
N VAL A 267 11.05 -7.80 -13.08
CA VAL A 267 9.91 -6.99 -12.63
C VAL A 267 10.42 -5.87 -11.73
N GLY A 268 10.40 -4.66 -12.23
CA GLY A 268 11.00 -3.56 -11.48
C GLY A 268 10.36 -2.20 -11.70
N PRO A 269 10.62 -1.26 -10.77
CA PRO A 269 10.61 0.16 -11.12
C PRO A 269 11.74 0.40 -12.10
N SER A 270 11.57 1.37 -12.97
CA SER A 270 12.59 1.65 -13.99
C SER A 270 13.10 3.06 -13.90
N ASP A 271 12.24 4.09 -14.07
CA ASP A 271 12.72 5.45 -14.10
C ASP A 271 11.66 6.46 -13.61
N PHE A 272 12.15 7.70 -13.42
CA PHE A 272 11.39 8.84 -12.97
C PHE A 272 11.36 9.92 -14.05
N ILE A 273 10.16 10.28 -14.50
CA ILE A 273 9.89 11.37 -15.44
C ILE A 273 8.97 12.39 -14.77
N PRO A 274 9.49 13.56 -14.36
CA PRO A 274 8.76 14.52 -13.52
C PRO A 274 7.39 14.95 -14.04
N PHE A 275 7.25 15.17 -15.35
CA PHE A 275 6.00 15.66 -15.94
C PHE A 275 4.89 14.60 -16.02
N LEU A 276 5.17 13.33 -15.75
CA LEU A 276 4.15 12.29 -15.61
C LEU A 276 3.33 12.44 -14.32
N ALA A 277 3.81 13.21 -13.36
CA ALA A 277 3.12 13.42 -12.08
C ALA A 277 2.65 12.09 -11.46
N ASN A 278 1.34 11.91 -11.23
CA ASN A 278 0.78 10.65 -10.71
C ASN A 278 0.52 9.59 -11.80
N THR A 279 0.70 9.91 -13.07
CA THR A 279 0.57 8.94 -14.15
C THR A 279 1.70 7.91 -14.06
N LYS A 280 1.31 6.65 -14.11
CA LYS A 280 2.22 5.50 -14.17
C LYS A 280 2.04 4.79 -15.49
N LEU A 281 3.14 4.65 -16.21
CA LEU A 281 3.24 3.84 -17.42
C LEU A 281 3.86 2.50 -17.07
N MET A 282 3.31 1.43 -17.62
CA MET A 282 3.89 0.09 -17.57
C MET A 282 4.03 -0.44 -18.99
N PHE A 283 5.19 -1.05 -19.24
CA PHE A 283 5.47 -1.82 -20.43
C PHE A 283 5.84 -3.23 -20.01
N MET A 284 5.17 -4.21 -20.59
CA MET A 284 5.39 -5.61 -20.28
C MET A 284 5.50 -6.40 -21.57
N ARG A 285 6.38 -7.41 -21.56
CA ARG A 285 6.51 -8.39 -22.60
C ARG A 285 6.60 -9.78 -22.03
N ILE A 286 5.86 -10.72 -22.62
CA ILE A 286 5.94 -12.15 -22.36
C ILE A 286 6.39 -12.83 -23.66
N GLU A 287 7.42 -13.65 -23.59
CA GLU A 287 7.88 -14.52 -24.68
C GLU A 287 7.69 -15.96 -24.28
N GLY A 288 7.12 -16.77 -25.18
CA GLY A 288 6.81 -18.15 -24.85
C GLY A 288 6.64 -19.05 -26.06
N ARG A 289 6.21 -20.28 -25.78
CA ARG A 289 5.95 -21.34 -26.77
C ARG A 289 4.52 -21.85 -26.63
N GLN A 290 3.92 -22.11 -27.78
CA GLN A 290 2.61 -22.74 -27.92
C GLN A 290 2.73 -24.08 -28.63
N TRP A 291 1.61 -24.65 -29.08
CA TRP A 291 1.57 -25.95 -29.80
C TRP A 291 2.68 -26.06 -30.86
N ALA A 292 3.25 -27.26 -30.97
CA ALA A 292 4.35 -27.59 -31.87
C ALA A 292 5.64 -26.74 -31.63
N ASN A 293 5.82 -26.26 -30.43
CA ASN A 293 6.96 -25.41 -30.02
C ASN A 293 7.08 -24.08 -30.81
N ILE A 294 5.95 -23.60 -31.35
CA ILE A 294 5.91 -22.36 -32.12
C ILE A 294 6.02 -21.16 -31.14
N PRO A 295 6.91 -20.19 -31.37
CA PRO A 295 7.06 -19.02 -30.50
C PRO A 295 5.84 -18.12 -30.59
N TYR A 296 5.56 -17.40 -29.48
CA TYR A 296 4.65 -16.27 -29.43
C TYR A 296 5.22 -15.16 -28.54
N ASN A 297 4.79 -13.94 -28.81
CA ASN A 297 5.11 -12.77 -27.99
C ASN A 297 3.82 -12.05 -27.67
N MET A 298 3.77 -11.48 -26.46
CA MET A 298 2.70 -10.60 -26.00
C MET A 298 3.31 -9.32 -25.45
N GLU A 299 2.80 -8.18 -25.89
CA GLU A 299 3.21 -6.87 -25.37
C GLU A 299 1.99 -6.16 -24.82
N VAL A 300 2.14 -5.54 -23.67
CA VAL A 300 1.09 -4.76 -23.00
C VAL A 300 1.66 -3.44 -22.55
N ARG A 301 0.97 -2.34 -22.93
CA ARG A 301 1.16 -1.02 -22.35
C ARG A 301 -0.05 -0.67 -21.49
N LEU A 302 0.21 -0.29 -20.26
CA LEU A 302 -0.83 0.16 -19.33
C LEU A 302 -0.50 1.57 -18.85
N GLU A 303 -1.52 2.42 -18.79
CA GLU A 303 -1.43 3.77 -18.25
C GLU A 303 -2.53 3.95 -17.19
N VAL A 304 -2.14 4.34 -15.97
CA VAL A 304 -3.07 4.51 -14.85
C VAL A 304 -2.66 5.70 -13.98
N ASP A 305 -3.61 6.29 -13.26
CA ASP A 305 -3.29 7.09 -12.09
C ASP A 305 -2.85 6.15 -10.95
N ASP A 306 -1.61 6.33 -10.50
CA ASP A 306 -0.98 5.41 -9.54
C ASP A 306 -1.67 5.43 -8.16
N LYS A 307 -2.31 6.55 -7.80
CA LYS A 307 -2.93 6.75 -6.48
C LYS A 307 -4.39 6.29 -6.46
N ALA A 308 -5.17 6.61 -7.49
CA ALA A 308 -6.50 6.08 -7.66
C ALA A 308 -6.50 4.54 -7.69
N ASN A 309 -5.53 3.96 -8.37
CA ASN A 309 -5.41 2.52 -8.54
C ASN A 309 -5.13 1.74 -7.24
N SER A 310 -4.66 2.37 -6.18
CA SER A 310 -4.37 1.71 -4.90
C SER A 310 -5.35 2.05 -3.77
N ALA A 311 -6.05 3.18 -3.85
CA ALA A 311 -6.88 3.69 -2.75
C ALA A 311 -8.01 2.72 -2.36
N GLY A 312 -8.76 2.20 -3.32
CA GLY A 312 -9.86 1.27 -3.05
C GLY A 312 -9.39 -0.05 -2.41
N ILE A 313 -8.21 -0.53 -2.79
CA ILE A 313 -7.62 -1.74 -2.19
C ILE A 313 -7.31 -1.54 -0.70
N VAL A 314 -6.85 -0.33 -0.32
CA VAL A 314 -6.61 -0.02 1.10
C VAL A 314 -7.89 0.09 1.89
N ILE A 315 -8.95 0.66 1.29
CA ILE A 315 -10.29 0.68 1.91
C ILE A 315 -10.75 -0.74 2.23
N ASP A 316 -10.59 -1.67 1.31
CA ASP A 316 -10.92 -3.08 1.53
C ASP A 316 -10.04 -3.71 2.62
N ALA A 317 -8.74 -3.40 2.64
CA ALA A 317 -7.82 -3.89 3.68
C ALA A 317 -8.21 -3.39 5.07
N VAL A 318 -8.59 -2.11 5.21
CA VAL A 318 -9.07 -1.52 6.47
C VAL A 318 -10.35 -2.19 6.94
N ARG A 319 -11.34 -2.36 6.04
CA ARG A 319 -12.60 -3.02 6.40
C ARG A 319 -12.40 -4.49 6.81
N LEU A 320 -11.54 -5.22 6.10
CA LEU A 320 -11.21 -6.62 6.45
C LEU A 320 -10.45 -6.71 7.77
N ALA A 321 -9.52 -5.80 8.04
CA ALA A 321 -8.84 -5.72 9.33
C ALA A 321 -9.83 -5.42 10.49
N LYS A 322 -10.81 -4.54 10.26
CA LYS A 322 -11.88 -4.26 11.25
C LYS A 322 -12.76 -5.48 11.49
N ILE A 323 -13.17 -6.18 10.44
CA ILE A 323 -13.95 -7.41 10.56
C ILE A 323 -13.18 -8.48 11.35
N ALA A 324 -11.86 -8.58 11.14
CA ALA A 324 -11.02 -9.47 11.92
C ALA A 324 -10.99 -9.09 13.40
N LEU A 325 -10.85 -7.78 13.73
CA LEU A 325 -10.96 -7.27 15.10
C LEU A 325 -12.30 -7.63 15.73
N ASP A 326 -13.40 -7.37 15.03
CA ASP A 326 -14.75 -7.64 15.55
C ASP A 326 -15.02 -9.13 15.81
N ARG A 327 -14.35 -9.99 15.05
CA ARG A 327 -14.41 -11.45 15.20
C ARG A 327 -13.36 -12.02 16.17
N GLY A 328 -12.51 -11.18 16.75
CA GLY A 328 -11.42 -11.62 17.63
C GLY A 328 -10.36 -12.47 16.91
N LEU A 329 -10.13 -12.23 15.62
CA LEU A 329 -9.12 -12.93 14.82
C LEU A 329 -7.84 -12.12 14.81
N GLY A 330 -6.73 -12.73 15.24
CA GLY A 330 -5.40 -12.11 15.27
C GLY A 330 -4.39 -12.82 14.38
N GLY A 331 -3.22 -12.19 14.22
CA GLY A 331 -2.18 -12.64 13.31
C GLY A 331 -2.41 -12.19 11.86
N PRO A 332 -1.65 -12.73 10.90
CA PRO A 332 -1.84 -12.46 9.48
C PRO A 332 -3.21 -12.92 9.00
N ILE A 333 -3.99 -12.01 8.41
CA ILE A 333 -5.26 -12.37 7.77
C ILE A 333 -4.95 -12.88 6.36
N ILE A 334 -4.88 -14.21 6.22
CA ILE A 334 -4.29 -14.90 5.07
C ILE A 334 -5.02 -14.53 3.77
N SER A 335 -6.34 -14.72 3.68
CA SER A 335 -7.10 -14.45 2.46
C SER A 335 -7.06 -12.97 2.06
N ALA A 336 -7.23 -12.05 3.03
CA ALA A 336 -7.10 -10.61 2.78
C ALA A 336 -5.71 -10.25 2.25
N SER A 337 -4.66 -10.75 2.89
CA SER A 337 -3.28 -10.49 2.45
C SER A 337 -3.01 -11.11 1.08
N ALA A 338 -3.45 -12.34 0.80
CA ALA A 338 -3.28 -12.98 -0.50
C ALA A 338 -3.98 -12.21 -1.63
N TYR A 339 -5.18 -11.67 -1.38
CA TYR A 339 -5.93 -10.92 -2.38
C TYR A 339 -5.39 -9.50 -2.57
N LEU A 340 -5.09 -8.79 -1.48
CA LEU A 340 -4.81 -7.35 -1.51
C LEU A 340 -3.31 -7.00 -1.58
N MET A 341 -2.41 -7.92 -1.25
CA MET A 341 -0.98 -7.67 -1.10
C MET A 341 -0.14 -8.47 -2.10
N LYS A 342 1.02 -7.94 -2.52
CA LYS A 342 1.93 -8.59 -3.47
C LYS A 342 2.78 -9.68 -2.82
N HIS A 343 3.08 -9.48 -1.52
CA HIS A 343 3.93 -10.39 -0.75
C HIS A 343 3.20 -10.81 0.55
N PRO A 344 2.12 -11.60 0.43
CA PRO A 344 1.42 -12.17 1.58
C PRO A 344 2.24 -13.30 2.21
N ILE A 345 1.87 -13.73 3.42
CA ILE A 345 2.46 -14.90 4.06
C ILE A 345 2.21 -16.20 3.24
N GLU A 346 1.09 -16.24 2.53
CA GLU A 346 0.71 -17.33 1.64
C GLU A 346 0.24 -16.77 0.30
N GLN A 347 0.91 -17.16 -0.79
CA GLN A 347 0.53 -16.76 -2.14
C GLN A 347 -0.64 -17.60 -2.65
N MET A 348 -1.64 -16.95 -3.22
CA MET A 348 -2.80 -17.59 -3.86
C MET A 348 -3.05 -16.97 -5.24
N SER A 349 -3.79 -17.68 -6.10
CA SER A 349 -4.38 -17.03 -7.28
C SER A 349 -5.40 -15.97 -6.82
N ASP A 350 -5.63 -14.94 -7.63
CA ASP A 350 -6.62 -13.90 -7.24
C ASP A 350 -8.05 -14.45 -7.12
N PRO A 351 -8.52 -15.41 -7.97
CA PRO A 351 -9.80 -16.08 -7.77
C PRO A 351 -9.88 -16.88 -6.46
N ASP A 352 -8.84 -17.64 -6.11
CA ASP A 352 -8.82 -18.44 -4.88
C ASP A 352 -8.81 -17.53 -3.65
N ALA A 353 -7.96 -16.51 -3.64
CA ALA A 353 -7.89 -15.54 -2.55
C ALA A 353 -9.19 -14.75 -2.35
N LYS A 354 -9.94 -14.48 -3.45
CA LYS A 354 -11.24 -13.82 -3.38
C LYS A 354 -12.32 -14.73 -2.78
N THR A 355 -12.21 -16.03 -3.00
CA THR A 355 -13.20 -17.02 -2.52
C THR A 355 -12.96 -17.38 -1.06
N ALA A 356 -11.70 -17.37 -0.62
CA ALA A 356 -11.30 -17.67 0.76
C ALA A 356 -11.70 -16.57 1.73
#